data_c035e81d24a812ee1d41f612adb311a0
#
_entry.id   c035e81d24a812ee1d41f612adb311a0
#
_cell.length_a   1.000
_cell.length_b   1.000
_cell.length_c   1.000
_cell.angle_alpha   90.00
_cell.angle_beta   90.00
_cell.angle_gamma   90.00
#
_symmetry.space_group_name_H-M   'P 1'
#
loop_
_entity.id
_entity.type
_entity.pdbx_description
1 polymer ?
#
loop_
_entity_poly.entity_id
_entity_poly.type
_entity_poly.pdbx_seq_one_letter_code
_entity_poly.pdbx_strand_id
1 'polypeptide(L)'
;MILDQIVSDKKRRLPEHKSQISEQEMRKLAEAYEGSHHDFKGALEGDVISVIGEFKKASPSLGKIKSKINLLDRVEEYNASVDAISCLTEEDHFDGSTAADDRSSDPAQGFHD
;
A
#
# COMPACT_ATOMS: atom_id res chain seq x y z
N MET A 1 -20.51 3.00 12.43
CA MET A 1 -20.13 2.21 11.25
C MET A 1 -18.62 2.13 11.17
N ILE A 2 -18.10 1.00 10.72
CA ILE A 2 -16.64 0.78 10.72
C ILE A 2 -15.90 1.74 9.78
N LEU A 3 -16.48 2.07 8.63
CA LEU A 3 -15.86 3.01 7.70
C LEU A 3 -15.69 4.39 8.34
N ASP A 4 -16.68 4.85 9.07
CA ASP A 4 -16.61 6.14 9.77
C ASP A 4 -15.49 6.13 10.81
N GLN A 5 -15.30 5.00 11.49
CA GLN A 5 -14.23 4.83 12.47
C GLN A 5 -12.86 4.88 11.80
N ILE A 6 -12.70 4.21 10.67
CA ILE A 6 -11.45 4.21 9.91
C ILE A 6 -11.10 5.63 9.45
N VAL A 7 -12.08 6.36 8.91
CA VAL A 7 -11.89 7.73 8.45
C VAL A 7 -11.54 8.67 9.62
N SER A 8 -12.23 8.50 10.75
CA SER A 8 -11.96 9.30 11.95
C SER A 8 -10.53 9.10 12.45
N ASP A 9 -10.09 7.85 12.52
CA ASP A 9 -8.73 7.54 12.97
C ASP A 9 -7.69 8.04 11.99
N LYS A 10 -7.96 7.98 10.68
CA LYS A 10 -7.06 8.53 9.68
C LYS A 10 -6.95 10.05 9.78
N LYS A 11 -8.05 10.74 10.02
CA LYS A 11 -8.04 12.19 10.24
C LYS A 11 -7.22 12.58 11.47
N ARG A 12 -7.20 11.74 12.48
CA ARG A 12 -6.40 11.97 13.68
C ARG A 12 -4.90 11.80 13.39
N ARG A 13 -4.52 10.82 12.56
CA ARG A 13 -3.12 10.56 12.20
C ARG A 13 -2.54 11.53 11.20
N LEU A 14 -3.36 12.05 10.32
CA LEU A 14 -2.89 12.87 9.20
C LEU A 14 -2.05 14.09 9.63
N PRO A 15 -2.39 14.84 10.70
CA PRO A 15 -1.55 15.95 11.14
C PRO A 15 -0.12 15.52 11.51
N GLU A 16 0.07 14.34 12.08
CA GLU A 16 1.40 13.83 12.41
C GLU A 16 2.20 13.55 11.14
N HIS A 17 1.58 12.94 10.14
CA HIS A 17 2.25 12.69 8.86
C HIS A 17 2.62 14.00 8.19
N LYS A 18 1.74 15.00 8.22
CA LYS A 18 2.01 16.31 7.61
C LYS A 18 3.07 17.09 8.37
N SER A 19 3.28 16.82 9.66
CA SER A 19 4.36 17.45 10.41
C SER A 19 5.74 16.90 10.03
N GLN A 20 5.80 15.66 9.59
CA GLN A 20 7.03 15.03 9.14
C GLN A 20 7.39 15.45 7.71
N ILE A 21 6.41 15.46 6.83
CA ILE A 21 6.55 15.93 5.46
C ILE A 21 5.34 16.79 5.14
N SER A 22 5.55 18.07 4.81
CA SER A 22 4.46 18.95 4.42
C SER A 22 3.85 18.50 3.09
N GLU A 23 2.62 18.93 2.84
CA GLU A 23 1.96 18.68 1.54
C GLU A 23 2.79 19.22 0.39
N GLN A 24 3.38 20.38 0.55
CA GLN A 24 4.21 21.02 -0.47
C GLN A 24 5.46 20.22 -0.75
N GLU A 25 6.13 19.71 0.29
CA GLU A 25 7.32 18.87 0.13
C GLU A 25 6.97 17.55 -0.55
N MET A 26 5.87 16.93 -0.15
CA MET A 26 5.39 15.70 -0.75
C MET A 26 5.10 15.88 -2.23
N ARG A 27 4.47 17.00 -2.60
CA ARG A 27 4.20 17.32 -3.99
C ARG A 27 5.49 17.46 -4.79
N LYS A 28 6.49 18.15 -4.22
CA LYS A 28 7.80 18.29 -4.90
C LYS A 28 8.47 16.95 -5.11
N LEU A 29 8.42 16.07 -4.13
CA LEU A 29 9.00 14.72 -4.25
C LEU A 29 8.29 13.92 -5.33
N ALA A 30 6.96 14.01 -5.39
CA ALA A 30 6.19 13.31 -6.40
C ALA A 30 6.51 13.82 -7.82
N GLU A 31 6.62 15.13 -7.99
CA GLU A 31 6.92 15.74 -9.29
C GLU A 31 8.35 15.47 -9.74
N ALA A 32 9.28 15.32 -8.80
CA ALA A 32 10.67 15.04 -9.09
C ALA A 32 10.97 13.56 -9.33
N TYR A 33 10.01 12.68 -9.11
CA TYR A 33 10.21 11.25 -9.29
C TYR A 33 10.44 10.90 -10.74
N GLU A 34 11.57 10.26 -11.03
CA GLU A 34 11.98 9.87 -12.37
C GLU A 34 11.97 8.36 -12.58
N GLY A 35 11.47 7.60 -11.61
CA GLY A 35 11.36 6.16 -11.72
C GLY A 35 10.29 5.72 -12.71
N SER A 36 10.27 4.43 -12.97
CA SER A 36 9.27 3.86 -13.87
C SER A 36 7.88 3.84 -13.21
N HIS A 37 6.87 3.98 -14.04
CA HIS A 37 5.48 3.85 -13.63
C HIS A 37 4.82 2.71 -14.39
N HIS A 38 4.04 1.90 -13.68
CA HIS A 38 3.22 0.88 -14.31
C HIS A 38 1.85 1.46 -14.64
N ASP A 39 1.32 1.07 -15.79
CA ASP A 39 0.01 1.55 -16.24
C ASP A 39 -1.11 0.75 -15.57
N PHE A 40 -1.50 1.17 -14.36
CA PHE A 40 -2.56 0.51 -13.59
C PHE A 40 -3.89 0.48 -14.36
N LYS A 41 -4.28 1.61 -14.94
CA LYS A 41 -5.51 1.69 -15.70
C LYS A 41 -5.47 0.77 -16.91
N GLY A 42 -4.39 0.80 -17.68
CA GLY A 42 -4.22 -0.04 -18.86
C GLY A 42 -4.23 -1.52 -18.52
N ALA A 43 -3.66 -1.89 -17.37
CA ALA A 43 -3.67 -3.28 -16.92
C ALA A 43 -5.08 -3.82 -16.65
N LEU A 44 -6.03 -2.94 -16.36
CA LEU A 44 -7.42 -3.31 -16.10
C LEU A 44 -8.34 -3.17 -17.31
N GLU A 45 -7.83 -2.60 -18.41
CA GLU A 45 -8.58 -2.47 -19.65
C GLU A 45 -8.37 -3.73 -20.50
N GLY A 46 -9.45 -4.25 -21.05
CA GLY A 46 -9.38 -5.42 -21.92
C GLY A 46 -10.71 -6.14 -21.97
N ASP A 47 -10.75 -7.19 -22.81
CA ASP A 47 -11.97 -7.94 -23.06
C ASP A 47 -12.15 -9.13 -22.09
N VAL A 48 -11.19 -9.33 -21.17
CA VAL A 48 -11.22 -10.42 -20.21
C VAL A 48 -11.32 -9.85 -18.79
N ILE A 49 -11.68 -10.71 -17.85
CA ILE A 49 -11.74 -10.34 -16.43
C ILE A 49 -10.33 -10.02 -15.94
N SER A 50 -10.18 -8.85 -15.30
CA SER A 50 -8.93 -8.46 -14.66
C SER A 50 -9.01 -8.76 -13.17
N VAL A 51 -7.89 -9.15 -12.57
CA VAL A 51 -7.80 -9.51 -11.15
C VAL A 51 -6.86 -8.55 -10.44
N ILE A 52 -7.32 -7.98 -9.33
CA ILE A 52 -6.50 -7.17 -8.43
C ILE A 52 -6.20 -8.01 -7.20
N GLY A 53 -4.92 -8.27 -6.94
CA GLY A 53 -4.49 -8.94 -5.72
C GLY A 53 -4.20 -7.90 -4.63
N GLU A 54 -4.75 -8.10 -3.44
CA GLU A 54 -4.56 -7.15 -2.35
C GLU A 54 -3.79 -7.78 -1.20
N PHE A 55 -2.78 -7.06 -0.71
CA PHE A 55 -2.01 -7.44 0.47
C PHE A 55 -2.49 -6.63 1.69
N LYS A 56 -2.76 -7.34 2.79
CA LYS A 56 -3.10 -6.73 4.07
C LYS A 56 -2.67 -7.63 5.22
N LYS A 57 -2.26 -7.02 6.34
CA LYS A 57 -1.82 -7.75 7.53
C LYS A 57 -2.94 -7.99 8.53
N ALA A 58 -3.99 -7.18 8.47
CA ALA A 58 -5.15 -7.28 9.35
C ALA A 58 -6.35 -6.66 8.68
N SER A 59 -7.53 -6.90 9.22
CA SER A 59 -8.75 -6.21 8.82
C SER A 59 -9.70 -6.08 10.00
N PRO A 60 -10.66 -5.14 9.97
CA PRO A 60 -11.63 -4.98 11.07
C PRO A 60 -12.44 -6.24 11.36
N SER A 61 -12.72 -7.06 10.36
CA SER A 61 -13.52 -8.26 10.52
C SER A 61 -12.73 -9.49 10.90
N LEU A 62 -11.45 -9.57 10.51
CA LEU A 62 -10.63 -10.76 10.70
C LEU A 62 -9.58 -10.60 11.81
N GLY A 63 -9.32 -9.36 12.28
CA GLY A 63 -8.21 -9.09 13.16
C GLY A 63 -6.88 -9.32 12.44
N LYS A 64 -5.83 -9.63 13.19
CA LYS A 64 -4.52 -9.90 12.59
C LYS A 64 -4.55 -11.19 11.80
N ILE A 65 -4.08 -11.13 10.57
CA ILE A 65 -3.97 -12.28 9.69
C ILE A 65 -2.68 -13.03 10.06
N LYS A 66 -2.81 -14.31 10.39
CA LYS A 66 -1.70 -15.15 10.87
C LYS A 66 -0.78 -15.63 9.74
N SER A 67 -0.65 -14.88 8.67
CA SER A 67 0.26 -15.22 7.61
C SER A 67 1.67 -14.73 7.95
N LYS A 68 2.67 -15.58 7.73
CA LYS A 68 4.07 -15.21 7.88
C LYS A 68 4.67 -14.65 6.59
N ILE A 69 3.88 -14.56 5.53
CA ILE A 69 4.34 -14.05 4.24
C ILE A 69 4.43 -12.54 4.33
N ASN A 70 5.59 -11.98 4.01
CA ASN A 70 5.79 -10.53 3.99
C ASN A 70 5.29 -9.93 2.68
N LEU A 71 5.27 -8.59 2.62
CA LEU A 71 4.78 -7.86 1.45
C LEU A 71 5.54 -8.24 0.17
N LEU A 72 6.88 -8.31 0.24
CA LEU A 72 7.69 -8.56 -0.95
C LEU A 72 7.44 -9.96 -1.52
N ASP A 73 7.34 -10.96 -0.65
CA ASP A 73 7.03 -12.32 -1.09
C ASP A 73 5.66 -12.39 -1.74
N ARG A 74 4.67 -11.70 -1.18
CA ARG A 74 3.31 -11.69 -1.73
C ARG A 74 3.26 -10.97 -3.06
N VAL A 75 4.01 -9.88 -3.22
CA VAL A 75 4.09 -9.16 -4.49
C VAL A 75 4.68 -10.04 -5.57
N GLU A 76 5.72 -10.81 -5.26
CA GLU A 76 6.31 -11.75 -6.23
C GLU A 76 5.29 -12.82 -6.66
N GLU A 77 4.53 -13.37 -5.73
CA GLU A 77 3.47 -14.32 -6.07
C GLU A 77 2.41 -13.70 -6.97
N TYR A 78 1.98 -12.48 -6.64
CA TYR A 78 0.94 -11.78 -7.40
C TYR A 78 1.40 -11.40 -8.79
N ASN A 79 2.67 -11.04 -8.97
CA ASN A 79 3.20 -10.68 -10.29
C ASN A 79 2.98 -11.78 -11.34
N ALA A 80 2.93 -13.03 -10.92
CA ALA A 80 2.74 -14.15 -11.82
C ALA A 80 1.27 -14.46 -12.13
N SER A 81 0.33 -13.91 -11.35
CA SER A 81 -1.06 -14.38 -11.41
C SER A 81 -2.14 -13.32 -11.43
N VAL A 82 -1.78 -12.04 -11.21
CA VAL A 82 -2.77 -10.96 -11.18
C VAL A 82 -2.39 -9.83 -12.12
N ASP A 83 -3.37 -9.00 -12.48
CA ASP A 83 -3.19 -7.86 -13.39
C ASP A 83 -2.74 -6.60 -12.68
N ALA A 84 -3.11 -6.46 -11.42
CA ALA A 84 -2.74 -5.32 -10.60
C ALA A 84 -2.64 -5.73 -9.12
N ILE A 85 -1.91 -4.93 -8.35
CA ILE A 85 -1.68 -5.18 -6.93
C ILE A 85 -2.11 -3.98 -6.12
N SER A 86 -2.82 -4.24 -5.02
CA SER A 86 -3.18 -3.24 -4.02
C SER A 86 -2.48 -3.59 -2.70
N CYS A 87 -1.99 -2.59 -2.01
CA CYS A 87 -1.38 -2.76 -0.71
C CYS A 87 -2.06 -1.85 0.30
N LEU A 88 -2.63 -2.43 1.36
CA LEU A 88 -3.25 -1.67 2.43
C LEU A 88 -2.19 -1.21 3.41
N THR A 89 -1.98 0.10 3.47
CA THR A 89 -0.98 0.74 4.32
C THR A 89 -1.60 1.46 5.52
N GLU A 90 -2.91 1.39 5.68
CA GLU A 90 -3.61 2.00 6.82
C GLU A 90 -3.17 1.31 8.11
N GLU A 91 -2.80 2.10 9.14
CA GLU A 91 -2.07 1.60 10.30
C GLU A 91 -2.98 1.06 11.41
N ASP A 92 -4.13 1.68 11.65
CA ASP A 92 -4.95 1.40 12.83
C ASP A 92 -5.81 0.15 12.71
N HIS A 93 -6.34 -0.13 11.51
CA HIS A 93 -7.32 -1.20 11.28
C HIS A 93 -6.76 -2.34 10.44
N PHE A 94 -5.76 -2.08 9.61
CA PHE A 94 -5.17 -3.06 8.70
C PHE A 94 -3.72 -3.39 9.04
N ASP A 95 -3.19 -2.85 10.14
CA ASP A 95 -1.81 -3.07 10.60
C ASP A 95 -0.79 -2.83 9.48
N GLY A 96 -1.05 -1.82 8.67
CA GLY A 96 -0.22 -1.48 7.54
C GLY A 96 0.92 -0.54 7.90
N SER A 97 1.82 -0.36 6.96
CA SER A 97 2.93 0.59 7.08
C SER A 97 3.21 1.18 5.71
N THR A 98 4.00 2.25 5.70
CA THR A 98 4.46 2.81 4.44
C THR A 98 5.55 1.92 3.84
N ALA A 99 5.82 2.09 2.55
CA ALA A 99 6.90 1.35 1.89
C ALA A 99 8.25 1.58 2.57
N ALA A 100 8.48 2.75 3.15
CA ALA A 100 9.71 3.05 3.88
C ALA A 100 9.86 2.17 5.13
N ASP A 101 8.77 1.93 5.86
CA ASP A 101 8.80 1.09 7.05
C ASP A 101 9.05 -0.38 6.65
N ASP A 102 8.44 -0.84 5.58
CA ASP A 102 8.68 -2.20 5.07
C ASP A 102 10.13 -2.37 4.62
N ARG A 103 10.73 -1.36 4.05
CA ARG A 103 12.15 -1.36 3.67
C ARG A 103 13.09 -1.45 4.88
N SER A 104 12.68 -0.95 6.03
CA SER A 104 13.53 -0.97 7.21
C SER A 104 13.82 -2.39 7.69
N SER A 105 12.96 -3.35 7.36
CA SER A 105 13.17 -4.75 7.71
C SER A 105 14.06 -5.48 6.68
N ASP A 106 14.11 -5.00 5.44
CA ASP A 106 14.97 -5.55 4.39
C ASP A 106 15.30 -4.49 3.34
N PRO A 107 16.29 -3.62 3.62
CA PRO A 107 16.63 -2.53 2.71
C PRO A 107 17.16 -2.98 1.35
N ALA A 108 17.66 -4.20 1.25
CA ALA A 108 18.19 -4.70 -0.01
C ALA A 108 17.12 -5.00 -1.04
N GLN A 109 15.90 -5.24 -0.59
CA GLN A 109 14.80 -5.65 -1.46
C GLN A 109 13.85 -4.52 -1.83
N GLY A 110 14.02 -3.36 -1.38
CA GLY A 110 13.16 -2.19 -1.61
C GLY A 110 11.97 -2.44 -2.54
N PHE A 111 10.84 -1.84 -2.24
CA PHE A 111 9.64 -1.99 -3.05
C PHE A 111 9.78 -1.13 -4.32
N HIS A 112 9.76 -1.76 -5.48
CA HIS A 112 9.85 -1.08 -6.78
C HIS A 112 8.54 -1.29 -7.54
N ASP A 113 7.90 -0.20 -7.88
CA ASP A 113 6.67 -0.23 -8.69
C ASP A 113 6.96 -0.55 -10.13
#